data_9c4c3e0c117be54ddc7057467052acbd
#
_entry.id   9c4c3e0c117be54ddc7057467052acbd
#
_cell.length_a   1.000
_cell.length_b   1.000
_cell.length_c   1.000
_cell.angle_alpha   90.00
_cell.angle_beta   90.00
_cell.angle_gamma   90.00
#
_symmetry.space_group_name_H-M   'P 1'
#
loop_
_entity.id
_entity.type
_entity.pdbx_description
1 polymer ?
#
loop_
_entity_poly.entity_id
_entity_poly.type
_entity_poly.pdbx_seq_one_letter_code
_entity_poly.pdbx_strand_id
1 'polypeptide(L)'
;MKINILKSAIGCLTATGFLLSATASYADDTLRIVSWGGAYQKGQSLGIFQPAAKAMGITVKEDTYGGISDVKLMVKSGADKFDIFSSGAGSCASGGAEGVLEKLDYSIIDVSDHLPGMYSDYCAGADIFSVVAAYNTDTYGEANTMFGPM
;
A
#
# COMPACT_ATOMS: atom_id res chain seq x y z
N MET A 1 -36.77 77.91 -23.66
CA MET A 1 -38.06 77.47 -23.19
C MET A 1 -38.06 75.94 -23.17
N LYS A 2 -38.33 75.33 -22.05
CA LYS A 2 -38.34 73.89 -21.69
C LYS A 2 -36.98 73.35 -21.27
N ILE A 3 -36.84 73.28 -19.98
CA ILE A 3 -35.82 72.64 -19.17
C ILE A 3 -36.17 71.11 -19.13
N ASN A 4 -35.21 70.25 -19.46
CA ASN A 4 -35.34 68.84 -19.16
C ASN A 4 -34.27 68.44 -18.18
N ILE A 5 -34.76 68.05 -17.02
CA ILE A 5 -33.97 67.60 -15.88
C ILE A 5 -33.52 66.16 -16.16
N LEU A 6 -32.23 65.95 -16.27
CA LEU A 6 -31.63 64.64 -16.40
C LEU A 6 -31.45 64.04 -14.97
N LYS A 7 -32.22 63.01 -14.64
CA LYS A 7 -32.10 62.28 -13.37
C LYS A 7 -30.95 61.31 -13.46
N SER A 8 -29.92 61.56 -12.71
CA SER A 8 -28.82 60.60 -12.49
C SER A 8 -29.34 59.42 -11.67
N ALA A 9 -29.34 58.23 -12.24
CA ALA A 9 -29.51 57.02 -11.52
C ALA A 9 -28.15 56.47 -11.09
N ILE A 10 -27.89 56.54 -9.77
CA ILE A 10 -26.73 55.91 -9.18
C ILE A 10 -27.01 54.43 -9.06
N GLY A 11 -26.38 53.64 -9.91
CA GLY A 11 -26.41 52.18 -9.86
C GLY A 11 -25.46 51.72 -8.76
N CYS A 12 -26.05 51.20 -7.69
CA CYS A 12 -25.30 50.53 -6.61
C CYS A 12 -24.83 49.17 -7.10
N LEU A 13 -23.55 49.04 -7.41
CA LEU A 13 -22.91 47.78 -7.79
C LEU A 13 -22.64 46.98 -6.52
N THR A 14 -23.56 46.07 -6.14
CA THR A 14 -23.31 45.09 -5.08
C THR A 14 -22.40 44.03 -5.63
N ALA A 15 -21.11 44.10 -5.30
CA ALA A 15 -20.12 43.05 -5.53
C ALA A 15 -20.44 41.92 -4.57
N THR A 16 -21.19 40.94 -5.05
CA THR A 16 -21.40 39.68 -4.35
C THR A 16 -20.11 38.87 -4.43
N GLY A 17 -19.28 38.95 -3.39
CA GLY A 17 -18.09 38.14 -3.26
C GLY A 17 -18.50 36.65 -3.15
N PHE A 18 -18.28 35.92 -4.23
CA PHE A 18 -18.38 34.44 -4.22
C PHE A 18 -17.15 33.95 -3.45
N LEU A 19 -17.34 33.68 -2.15
CA LEU A 19 -16.38 32.90 -1.37
C LEU A 19 -16.38 31.47 -1.95
N LEU A 20 -15.43 31.19 -2.86
CA LEU A 20 -15.06 29.82 -3.18
C LEU A 20 -14.48 29.21 -1.90
N SER A 21 -15.32 28.53 -1.14
CA SER A 21 -14.87 27.58 -0.15
C SER A 21 -14.16 26.47 -0.92
N ALA A 22 -12.83 26.53 -0.99
CA ALA A 22 -12.02 25.40 -1.37
C ALA A 22 -12.31 24.32 -0.33
N THR A 23 -13.24 23.42 -0.61
CA THR A 23 -13.34 22.16 0.10
C THR A 23 -12.03 21.46 -0.17
N ALA A 24 -11.13 21.45 0.81
CA ALA A 24 -10.01 20.54 0.79
C ALA A 24 -10.64 19.15 0.64
N SER A 25 -10.55 18.60 -0.57
CA SER A 25 -10.84 17.19 -0.79
C SER A 25 -9.77 16.45 0.00
N TYR A 26 -10.10 16.04 1.22
CA TYR A 26 -9.34 15.01 1.87
C TYR A 26 -9.46 13.80 0.95
N ALA A 27 -8.42 13.50 0.20
CA ALA A 27 -8.26 12.18 -0.38
C ALA A 27 -8.53 11.21 0.76
N ASP A 28 -9.37 10.21 0.53
CA ASP A 28 -9.65 9.18 1.53
C ASP A 28 -8.30 8.54 1.86
N ASP A 29 -7.73 8.89 3.03
CA ASP A 29 -6.43 8.42 3.49
C ASP A 29 -6.52 6.92 3.83
N THR A 30 -6.97 6.17 2.86
CA THR A 30 -7.13 4.72 2.94
C THR A 30 -5.98 4.04 2.20
N LEU A 31 -5.20 3.25 2.93
CA LEU A 31 -4.17 2.37 2.40
C LEU A 31 -4.75 0.94 2.27
N ARG A 32 -4.69 0.36 1.09
CA ARG A 32 -5.17 -0.98 0.79
C ARG A 32 -4.00 -1.95 0.77
N ILE A 33 -3.98 -2.88 1.71
CA ILE A 33 -2.89 -3.85 1.88
C ILE A 33 -3.42 -5.25 1.63
N VAL A 34 -2.70 -6.05 0.85
CA VAL A 34 -3.01 -7.47 0.66
C VAL A 34 -1.86 -8.35 1.14
N SER A 35 -2.22 -9.51 1.69
CA SER A 35 -1.27 -10.49 2.18
C SER A 35 -1.81 -11.92 2.00
N TRP A 36 -1.14 -12.89 2.60
CA TRP A 36 -1.40 -14.31 2.40
C TRP A 36 -2.59 -14.87 3.19
N GLY A 37 -3.26 -14.05 4.01
CA GLY A 37 -4.37 -14.49 4.84
C GLY A 37 -3.96 -15.27 6.09
N GLY A 38 -4.96 -15.85 6.74
CA GLY A 38 -4.78 -16.71 7.92
C GLY A 38 -4.10 -16.04 9.11
N ALA A 39 -3.41 -16.87 9.91
CA ALA A 39 -2.71 -16.42 11.10
C ALA A 39 -1.54 -15.47 10.80
N TYR A 40 -0.90 -15.65 9.65
CA TYR A 40 0.22 -14.80 9.22
C TYR A 40 -0.24 -13.36 9.02
N GLN A 41 -1.24 -13.14 8.18
CA GLN A 41 -1.77 -11.79 7.96
C GLN A 41 -2.38 -11.18 9.21
N LYS A 42 -3.04 -11.98 10.05
CA LYS A 42 -3.54 -11.50 11.35
C LYS A 42 -2.42 -11.01 12.24
N GLY A 43 -1.26 -11.70 12.25
CA GLY A 43 -0.06 -11.25 12.96
C GLY A 43 0.46 -9.92 12.41
N GLN A 44 0.56 -9.78 11.10
CA GLN A 44 0.96 -8.53 10.45
C GLN A 44 -0.02 -7.39 10.77
N SER A 45 -1.32 -7.66 10.69
CA SER A 45 -2.37 -6.69 11.02
C SER A 45 -2.20 -6.15 12.44
N LEU A 46 -2.09 -7.03 13.43
CA LEU A 46 -2.00 -6.64 14.84
C LEU A 46 -0.65 -6.00 15.19
N GLY A 47 0.45 -6.49 14.62
CA GLY A 47 1.80 -6.06 14.96
C GLY A 47 2.32 -4.88 14.14
N ILE A 48 1.83 -4.69 12.93
CA ILE A 48 2.37 -3.71 11.98
C ILE A 48 1.27 -2.77 11.46
N PHE A 49 0.27 -3.30 10.73
CA PHE A 49 -0.62 -2.47 9.93
C PHE A 49 -1.51 -1.56 10.79
N GLN A 50 -2.17 -2.10 11.80
CA GLN A 50 -3.07 -1.32 12.65
C GLN A 50 -2.33 -0.32 13.56
N PRO A 51 -1.19 -0.67 14.20
CA PRO A 51 -0.37 0.30 14.91
C PRO A 51 0.14 1.44 14.02
N ALA A 52 0.63 1.13 12.80
CA ALA A 52 1.09 2.13 11.85
C ALA A 52 -0.06 3.04 11.39
N ALA A 53 -1.20 2.47 11.02
CA ALA A 53 -2.40 3.22 10.64
C ALA A 53 -2.81 4.21 11.71
N LYS A 54 -2.84 3.75 12.97
CA LYS A 54 -3.16 4.61 14.12
C LYS A 54 -2.14 5.75 14.30
N ALA A 55 -0.86 5.45 14.14
CA ALA A 55 0.20 6.46 14.29
C ALA A 55 0.15 7.52 13.18
N MET A 56 -0.21 7.10 11.97
CA MET A 56 -0.28 7.97 10.77
C MET A 56 -1.65 8.66 10.61
N GLY A 57 -2.67 8.27 11.38
CA GLY A 57 -4.02 8.82 11.26
C GLY A 57 -4.75 8.42 9.97
N ILE A 58 -4.38 7.27 9.38
CA ILE A 58 -4.97 6.75 8.14
C ILE A 58 -5.85 5.53 8.40
N THR A 59 -6.66 5.15 7.43
CA THR A 59 -7.42 3.89 7.42
C THR A 59 -6.65 2.83 6.65
N VAL A 60 -6.49 1.63 7.22
CA VAL A 60 -5.99 0.46 6.50
C VAL A 60 -7.13 -0.48 6.19
N LYS A 61 -7.31 -0.82 4.91
CA LYS A 61 -8.18 -1.90 4.43
C LYS A 61 -7.31 -3.08 4.03
N GLU A 62 -7.67 -4.24 4.55
CA GLU A 62 -6.90 -5.47 4.34
C GLU A 62 -7.70 -6.47 3.51
N ASP A 63 -7.00 -7.17 2.62
CA ASP A 63 -7.58 -8.27 1.83
C ASP A 63 -6.49 -9.32 1.58
N THR A 64 -6.85 -10.42 0.94
CA THR A 64 -5.94 -11.48 0.52
C THR A 64 -5.74 -11.47 -0.99
N TYR A 65 -4.65 -12.07 -1.46
CA TYR A 65 -4.35 -12.18 -2.88
C TYR A 65 -3.66 -13.52 -3.21
N GLY A 66 -3.62 -13.90 -4.48
CA GLY A 66 -3.03 -15.16 -4.96
C GLY A 66 -1.55 -15.06 -5.37
N GLY A 67 -0.88 -13.93 -5.08
CA GLY A 67 0.52 -13.72 -5.39
C GLY A 67 0.78 -12.70 -6.50
N ILE A 68 2.03 -12.65 -6.99
CA ILE A 68 2.49 -11.65 -7.98
C ILE A 68 1.64 -11.64 -9.27
N SER A 69 1.01 -12.76 -9.62
CA SER A 69 0.13 -12.83 -10.81
C SER A 69 -1.08 -11.91 -10.71
N ASP A 70 -1.63 -11.74 -9.51
CA ASP A 70 -2.76 -10.83 -9.28
C ASP A 70 -2.31 -9.37 -9.43
N VAL A 71 -1.09 -9.04 -8.96
CA VAL A 71 -0.48 -7.72 -9.17
C VAL A 71 -0.34 -7.41 -10.65
N LYS A 72 0.22 -8.35 -11.41
CA LYS A 72 0.39 -8.22 -12.88
C LYS A 72 -0.94 -8.01 -13.60
N LEU A 73 -1.96 -8.76 -13.19
CA LEU A 73 -3.31 -8.63 -13.76
C LEU A 73 -3.92 -7.26 -13.43
N MET A 74 -3.78 -6.83 -12.19
CA MET A 74 -4.25 -5.52 -11.73
C MET A 74 -3.62 -4.39 -12.55
N VAL A 75 -2.29 -4.37 -12.66
CA VAL A 75 -1.57 -3.34 -13.42
C VAL A 75 -1.97 -3.36 -14.90
N LYS A 76 -2.03 -4.54 -15.53
CA LYS A 76 -2.42 -4.69 -16.93
C LYS A 76 -3.86 -4.24 -17.22
N SER A 77 -4.77 -4.42 -16.28
CA SER A 77 -6.16 -4.02 -16.43
C SER A 77 -6.43 -2.56 -16.07
N GLY A 78 -5.44 -1.85 -15.53
CA GLY A 78 -5.61 -0.51 -14.96
C GLY A 78 -6.53 -0.48 -13.73
N ALA A 79 -6.72 -1.62 -13.08
CA ALA A 79 -7.56 -1.72 -11.89
C ALA A 79 -6.78 -1.35 -10.64
N ASP A 80 -7.23 -0.33 -9.95
CA ASP A 80 -6.65 0.16 -8.70
C ASP A 80 -7.29 -0.55 -7.50
N LYS A 81 -6.81 -1.76 -7.18
CA LYS A 81 -7.39 -2.62 -6.14
C LYS A 81 -6.67 -2.55 -4.81
N PHE A 82 -5.35 -2.44 -4.81
CA PHE A 82 -4.52 -2.34 -3.61
C PHE A 82 -3.23 -1.58 -3.88
N ASP A 83 -2.63 -1.06 -2.81
CA ASP A 83 -1.47 -0.18 -2.85
C ASP A 83 -0.19 -0.92 -2.43
N ILE A 84 -0.30 -1.82 -1.46
CA ILE A 84 0.81 -2.59 -0.91
C ILE A 84 0.45 -4.08 -0.89
N PHE A 85 1.43 -4.92 -1.15
CA PHE A 85 1.27 -6.37 -0.98
C PHE A 85 2.49 -6.98 -0.28
N SER A 86 2.24 -8.00 0.52
CA SER A 86 3.27 -8.80 1.18
C SER A 86 3.66 -9.97 0.29
N SER A 87 4.96 -10.13 -0.02
CA SER A 87 5.42 -11.18 -0.91
C SER A 87 6.85 -11.61 -0.61
N GLY A 88 7.31 -12.66 -1.25
CA GLY A 88 8.71 -13.08 -1.15
C GLY A 88 9.65 -12.27 -2.06
N ALA A 89 10.94 -12.28 -1.74
CA ALA A 89 11.96 -11.53 -2.47
C ALA A 89 12.00 -11.83 -3.98
N GLY A 90 11.70 -13.06 -4.40
CA GLY A 90 11.62 -13.43 -5.83
C GLY A 90 10.53 -12.65 -6.59
N SER A 91 9.39 -12.40 -5.95
CA SER A 91 8.32 -11.59 -6.54
C SER A 91 8.73 -10.13 -6.70
N CYS A 92 9.53 -9.60 -5.78
CA CYS A 92 10.08 -8.25 -5.87
C CYS A 92 10.98 -8.10 -7.09
N ALA A 93 11.92 -9.03 -7.27
CA ALA A 93 12.84 -9.02 -8.39
C ALA A 93 12.10 -9.13 -9.74
N SER A 94 11.18 -10.09 -9.87
CA SER A 94 10.42 -10.28 -11.11
C SER A 94 9.46 -9.12 -11.40
N GLY A 95 8.75 -8.63 -10.38
CA GLY A 95 7.82 -7.51 -10.53
C GLY A 95 8.51 -6.21 -10.90
N GLY A 96 9.68 -5.95 -10.33
CA GLY A 96 10.52 -4.80 -10.70
C GLY A 96 11.03 -4.89 -12.13
N ALA A 97 11.55 -6.07 -12.53
CA ALA A 97 12.05 -6.30 -13.89
C ALA A 97 10.95 -6.18 -14.96
N GLU A 98 9.72 -6.54 -14.63
CA GLU A 98 8.55 -6.45 -15.50
C GLU A 98 7.85 -5.07 -15.46
N GLY A 99 8.33 -4.14 -14.65
CA GLY A 99 7.77 -2.78 -14.54
C GLY A 99 6.37 -2.72 -13.93
N VAL A 100 6.00 -3.71 -13.10
CA VAL A 100 4.71 -3.74 -12.41
C VAL A 100 4.78 -3.25 -10.96
N LEU A 101 5.97 -2.89 -10.50
CA LEU A 101 6.21 -2.31 -9.18
C LEU A 101 6.83 -0.93 -9.31
N GLU A 102 6.39 -0.01 -8.47
CA GLU A 102 7.03 1.30 -8.30
C GLU A 102 8.31 1.16 -7.47
N LYS A 103 9.29 2.00 -7.76
CA LYS A 103 10.49 2.09 -6.94
C LYS A 103 10.18 2.72 -5.60
N LEU A 104 10.79 2.15 -4.55
CA LEU A 104 10.70 2.71 -3.20
C LEU A 104 11.58 3.95 -3.07
N ASP A 105 11.07 4.96 -2.39
CA ASP A 105 11.81 6.18 -2.08
C ASP A 105 12.50 6.06 -0.71
N TYR A 106 13.76 5.70 -0.73
CA TYR A 106 14.59 5.58 0.48
C TYR A 106 15.03 6.92 1.10
N SER A 107 14.61 8.03 0.54
CA SER A 107 14.72 9.32 1.24
C SER A 107 13.61 9.48 2.31
N ILE A 108 12.54 8.67 2.20
CA ILE A 108 11.39 8.65 3.11
C ILE A 108 11.40 7.37 3.97
N ILE A 109 11.75 6.22 3.36
CA ILE A 109 11.75 4.92 4.02
C ILE A 109 13.12 4.70 4.67
N ASP A 110 13.17 4.69 5.99
CA ASP A 110 14.39 4.39 6.75
C ASP A 110 14.63 2.87 6.76
N VAL A 111 15.75 2.46 6.23
CA VAL A 111 16.22 1.05 6.20
C VAL A 111 17.54 0.86 6.96
N SER A 112 17.95 1.83 7.75
CA SER A 112 19.24 1.79 8.47
C SER A 112 19.38 0.58 9.41
N ASP A 113 18.27 0.11 9.97
CA ASP A 113 18.22 -1.06 10.87
C ASP A 113 17.96 -2.39 10.12
N HIS A 114 17.80 -2.36 8.79
CA HIS A 114 17.60 -3.58 8.03
C HIS A 114 18.91 -4.37 7.88
N LEU A 115 18.80 -5.69 7.95
CA LEU A 115 19.95 -6.57 7.63
C LEU A 115 20.36 -6.41 6.17
N PRO A 116 21.65 -6.59 5.85
CA PRO A 116 22.12 -6.56 4.46
C PRO A 116 21.32 -7.52 3.55
N GLY A 117 20.84 -7.02 2.43
CA GLY A 117 20.05 -7.81 1.46
C GLY A 117 18.55 -7.88 1.78
N MET A 118 18.07 -7.26 2.84
CA MET A 118 16.64 -7.22 3.19
C MET A 118 15.85 -6.13 2.45
N TYR A 119 16.47 -5.35 1.61
CA TYR A 119 15.77 -4.36 0.79
C TYR A 119 16.37 -4.27 -0.62
N SER A 120 15.58 -3.77 -1.54
CA SER A 120 15.93 -3.58 -2.95
C SER A 120 15.25 -2.32 -3.49
N ASP A 121 15.46 -1.96 -4.74
CA ASP A 121 14.78 -0.82 -5.37
C ASP A 121 13.24 -0.86 -5.24
N TYR A 122 12.65 -2.04 -5.07
CA TYR A 122 11.21 -2.26 -5.16
C TYR A 122 10.57 -2.82 -3.89
N CYS A 123 11.36 -3.28 -2.93
CA CYS A 123 10.84 -3.95 -1.74
C CYS A 123 11.70 -3.68 -0.51
N ALA A 124 11.04 -3.54 0.63
CA ALA A 124 11.66 -3.58 1.96
C ALA A 124 11.20 -4.85 2.68
N GLY A 125 12.13 -5.59 3.27
CA GLY A 125 11.87 -6.85 3.96
C GLY A 125 11.24 -6.62 5.33
N ALA A 126 10.21 -7.39 5.65
CA ALA A 126 9.53 -7.33 6.94
C ALA A 126 9.90 -8.52 7.84
N ASP A 127 10.24 -9.66 7.25
CA ASP A 127 10.59 -10.88 7.98
C ASP A 127 11.55 -11.76 7.17
N ILE A 128 12.12 -12.75 7.86
CA ILE A 128 12.90 -13.83 7.26
C ILE A 128 12.24 -15.14 7.64
N PHE A 129 11.96 -15.98 6.66
CA PHE A 129 11.38 -17.30 6.89
C PHE A 129 12.11 -18.39 6.10
N SER A 130 11.94 -19.62 6.53
CA SER A 130 12.41 -20.79 5.82
C SER A 130 11.25 -21.75 5.53
N VAL A 131 11.28 -22.32 4.35
CA VAL A 131 10.37 -23.43 4.00
C VAL A 131 11.10 -24.74 4.28
N VAL A 132 10.53 -25.55 5.15
CA VAL A 132 11.11 -26.84 5.57
C VAL A 132 10.14 -27.97 5.31
N ALA A 133 10.67 -29.17 5.04
CA ALA A 133 9.88 -30.40 5.06
C ALA A 133 9.70 -30.87 6.51
N ALA A 134 8.48 -31.16 6.90
CA ALA A 134 8.15 -31.74 8.18
C ALA A 134 7.33 -33.01 7.99
N TYR A 135 7.50 -33.97 8.89
CA TYR A 135 6.75 -35.21 8.88
C TYR A 135 6.40 -35.65 10.31
N ASN A 136 5.35 -36.48 10.42
CA ASN A 136 4.92 -37.01 11.70
C ASN A 136 5.80 -38.19 12.11
N THR A 137 6.59 -38.05 13.18
CA THR A 137 7.47 -39.09 13.69
C THR A 137 6.73 -40.30 14.23
N ASP A 138 5.50 -40.17 14.72
CA ASP A 138 4.67 -41.26 15.18
C ASP A 138 4.23 -42.17 14.02
N THR A 139 4.09 -41.60 12.82
CA THR A 139 3.70 -42.35 11.62
C THR A 139 4.89 -42.93 10.86
N TYR A 140 5.99 -42.21 10.79
CA TYR A 140 7.12 -42.52 9.92
C TYR A 140 8.41 -42.88 10.68
N GLY A 141 8.38 -42.92 12.02
CA GLY A 141 9.55 -43.15 12.86
C GLY A 141 10.49 -41.92 12.91
N GLU A 142 11.63 -42.13 13.57
CA GLU A 142 12.64 -41.08 13.59
C GLU A 142 13.25 -40.83 12.21
N ALA A 143 13.71 -39.62 11.95
CA ALA A 143 14.23 -39.20 10.65
C ALA A 143 15.31 -40.17 10.17
N ASN A 144 14.94 -41.08 9.34
CA ASN A 144 15.87 -41.94 8.66
C ASN A 144 15.91 -41.54 7.20
N THR A 145 16.96 -40.78 6.86
CA THR A 145 17.67 -40.85 5.55
C THR A 145 16.88 -40.75 4.25
N MET A 146 15.62 -40.32 4.24
CA MET A 146 14.96 -40.06 2.96
C MET A 146 15.68 -38.92 2.19
N PHE A 147 16.44 -38.10 2.89
CA PHE A 147 17.17 -36.97 2.31
C PHE A 147 18.71 -37.07 2.48
N GLY A 148 19.24 -38.19 2.99
CA GLY A 148 20.65 -38.37 3.24
C GLY A 148 21.21 -37.51 4.40
N PRO A 149 22.44 -37.74 4.83
CA PRO A 149 23.12 -36.79 5.73
C PRO A 149 23.37 -35.50 4.96
N MET A 150 22.92 -34.35 5.53
CA MET A 150 23.31 -33.02 5.08
C MET A 150 24.74 -32.73 5.42
#